data_7b523ff891227ba1a57bee74e9cefe54
#
_entry.id   7b523ff891227ba1a57bee74e9cefe54
#
_cell.length_a   1.000
_cell.length_b   1.000
_cell.length_c   1.000
_cell.angle_alpha   90.00
_cell.angle_beta   90.00
_cell.angle_gamma   90.00
#
_symmetry.space_group_name_H-M   'P 1'
#
loop_
_entity.id
_entity.type
_entity.pdbx_description
1 polymer ?
#
loop_
_entity_poly.entity_id
_entity_poly.type
_entity_poly.pdbx_seq_one_letter_code
_entity_poly.pdbx_strand_id
1 'polypeptide(L)'
;MWKKLKFVTSNSDKVREVSCILESPLDQVSGLDIDEIQASDVRKVVAHKAQQAFDKLKCPVLVEDSGLSFTAWNGLPGALIKWFEISVGCQGLLKMLEGFENREAFAVCVVAIFDGQEMLLGEGEIRGEISLRI
;
A
#
# COMPACT_ATOMS: atom_id res chain seq x y z
N MET A 1 16.27 -17.40 -0.52
CA MET A 1 15.52 -16.39 0.25
C MET A 1 14.07 -16.30 -0.20
N TRP A 2 13.84 -16.03 -1.45
CA TRP A 2 12.48 -15.82 -1.99
C TRP A 2 11.57 -17.03 -1.89
N LYS A 3 12.09 -18.24 -1.95
CA LYS A 3 11.30 -19.49 -1.92
C LYS A 3 10.51 -19.73 -0.63
N LYS A 4 10.92 -19.11 0.47
CA LYS A 4 10.25 -19.24 1.78
C LYS A 4 9.40 -18.01 2.12
N LEU A 5 9.37 -17.03 1.23
CA LEU A 5 8.68 -15.77 1.45
C LEU A 5 7.18 -15.94 1.24
N LYS A 6 6.40 -15.50 2.21
CA LYS A 6 4.94 -15.52 2.12
C LYS A 6 4.42 -14.11 1.89
N PHE A 7 3.64 -13.93 0.86
CA PHE A 7 3.01 -12.65 0.54
C PHE A 7 1.65 -12.58 1.23
N VAL A 8 1.54 -11.72 2.23
CA VAL A 8 0.32 -11.54 3.01
C VAL A 8 -0.56 -10.50 2.31
N THR A 9 -1.50 -10.98 1.52
CA THR A 9 -2.43 -10.14 0.76
C THR A 9 -3.65 -10.96 0.36
N SER A 10 -4.80 -10.31 0.27
CA SER A 10 -6.02 -10.91 -0.30
C SER A 10 -6.13 -10.68 -1.80
N ASN A 11 -5.19 -9.96 -2.41
CA ASN A 11 -5.21 -9.60 -3.83
C ASN A 11 -4.27 -10.52 -4.63
N SER A 12 -4.86 -11.50 -5.33
CA SER A 12 -4.11 -12.46 -6.14
C SER A 12 -3.41 -11.82 -7.35
N ASP A 13 -3.91 -10.69 -7.84
CA ASP A 13 -3.27 -9.98 -8.94
C ASP A 13 -1.93 -9.39 -8.49
N LYS A 14 -1.86 -8.89 -7.26
CA LYS A 14 -0.60 -8.41 -6.68
C LYS A 14 0.41 -9.53 -6.54
N VAL A 15 -0.03 -10.72 -6.16
CA VAL A 15 0.86 -11.90 -6.06
C VAL A 15 1.45 -12.22 -7.42
N ARG A 16 0.65 -12.22 -8.48
CA ARG A 16 1.12 -12.45 -9.84
C ARG A 16 2.15 -11.42 -10.27
N GLU A 17 1.84 -10.14 -10.06
CA GLU A 17 2.73 -9.04 -10.43
C GLU A 17 4.09 -9.15 -9.73
N VAL A 18 4.07 -9.32 -8.43
CA VAL A 18 5.31 -9.38 -7.64
C VAL A 18 6.09 -10.65 -7.95
N SER A 19 5.41 -11.79 -8.12
CA SER A 19 6.07 -13.04 -8.54
C SER A 19 6.77 -12.89 -9.88
N CYS A 20 6.15 -12.17 -10.79
CA CYS A 20 6.72 -11.88 -12.11
C CYS A 20 7.97 -11.00 -11.99
N ILE A 21 7.91 -9.93 -11.19
CA ILE A 21 9.03 -9.02 -10.98
C ILE A 21 10.22 -9.74 -10.31
N LEU A 22 9.93 -10.58 -9.33
CA LEU A 22 10.98 -11.34 -8.61
C LEU A 22 11.45 -12.58 -9.37
N GLU A 23 10.82 -12.92 -10.48
CA GLU A 23 11.08 -14.14 -11.24
C GLU A 23 11.05 -15.39 -10.34
N SER A 24 10.16 -15.39 -9.37
CA SER A 24 10.03 -16.47 -8.40
C SER A 24 8.59 -16.54 -7.91
N PRO A 25 8.00 -17.74 -7.83
CA PRO A 25 6.67 -17.88 -7.29
C PRO A 25 6.66 -17.52 -5.80
N LEU A 26 5.59 -16.84 -5.37
CA LEU A 26 5.36 -16.47 -3.98
C LEU A 26 4.15 -17.20 -3.45
N ASP A 27 4.25 -17.67 -2.21
CA ASP A 27 3.10 -18.24 -1.51
C ASP A 27 2.21 -17.09 -1.01
N GLN A 28 0.94 -17.13 -1.37
CA GLN A 28 -0.04 -16.17 -0.89
C GLN A 28 -0.64 -16.62 0.43
N VAL A 29 -0.73 -15.70 1.39
CA VAL A 29 -1.50 -15.88 2.62
C VAL A 29 -2.62 -14.85 2.60
N SER A 30 -3.85 -15.33 2.52
CA SER A 30 -5.06 -14.53 2.46
C SER A 30 -5.85 -14.68 3.76
N GLY A 31 -6.56 -13.60 4.15
CA GLY A 31 -7.45 -13.66 5.31
C GLY A 31 -6.77 -13.71 6.67
N LEU A 32 -5.49 -13.37 6.73
CA LEU A 32 -4.79 -13.30 8.01
C LEU A 32 -5.35 -12.14 8.83
N ASP A 33 -5.79 -12.44 10.05
CA ASP A 33 -6.33 -11.43 10.97
C ASP A 33 -5.18 -10.65 11.60
N ILE A 34 -4.91 -9.48 11.05
CA ILE A 34 -3.89 -8.56 11.55
C ILE A 34 -4.50 -7.17 11.72
N ASP A 35 -4.05 -6.47 12.76
CA ASP A 35 -4.43 -5.09 12.96
C ASP A 35 -3.70 -4.19 11.96
N GLU A 36 -4.46 -3.35 11.26
CA GLU A 36 -3.90 -2.36 10.37
C GLU A 36 -4.04 -0.98 11.02
N ILE A 37 -2.91 -0.38 11.35
CA ILE A 37 -2.93 0.96 11.98
C ILE A 37 -3.45 1.99 11.00
N GLN A 38 -4.08 3.02 11.54
CA GLN A 38 -4.56 4.15 10.75
C GLN A 38 -3.53 5.26 10.79
N ALA A 39 -2.88 5.50 9.66
CA ALA A 39 -1.89 6.55 9.49
C ALA A 39 -1.89 6.99 8.02
N SER A 40 -1.55 8.24 7.77
CA SER A 40 -1.42 8.73 6.40
C SER A 40 -0.11 8.25 5.73
N ASP A 41 0.92 7.99 6.52
CA ASP A 41 2.22 7.53 6.03
C ASP A 41 2.17 6.03 5.70
N VAL A 42 2.28 5.72 4.43
CA VAL A 42 2.23 4.33 3.93
C VAL A 42 3.35 3.47 4.53
N ARG A 43 4.54 4.05 4.75
CA ARG A 43 5.68 3.32 5.33
C ARG A 43 5.37 2.81 6.73
N LYS A 44 4.71 3.63 7.55
CA LYS A 44 4.31 3.25 8.91
C LYS A 44 3.31 2.11 8.89
N VAL A 45 2.34 2.19 8.00
CA VAL A 45 1.31 1.15 7.84
C VAL A 45 1.97 -0.17 7.43
N VAL A 46 2.85 -0.13 6.44
CA VAL A 46 3.53 -1.32 5.91
C VAL A 46 4.45 -1.95 6.96
N ALA A 47 5.24 -1.15 7.66
CA ALA A 47 6.15 -1.66 8.70
C ALA A 47 5.39 -2.36 9.83
N HIS A 48 4.31 -1.77 10.29
CA HIS A 48 3.46 -2.35 11.32
C HIS A 48 2.81 -3.66 10.84
N LYS A 49 2.32 -3.65 9.60
CA LYS A 49 1.71 -4.82 8.95
C LYS A 49 2.70 -5.98 8.84
N ALA A 50 3.94 -5.70 8.46
CA ALA A 50 5.00 -6.70 8.36
C ALA A 50 5.29 -7.35 9.72
N GLN A 51 5.38 -6.54 10.77
CA GLN A 51 5.60 -7.04 12.13
C GLN A 51 4.45 -7.95 12.59
N GLN A 52 3.22 -7.51 12.39
CA GLN A 52 2.02 -8.27 12.73
C GLN A 52 1.96 -9.61 11.99
N ALA A 53 2.24 -9.59 10.69
CA ALA A 53 2.24 -10.79 9.86
C ALA A 53 3.30 -11.78 10.32
N PHE A 54 4.51 -11.30 10.60
CA PHE A 54 5.59 -12.13 11.11
C PHE A 54 5.24 -12.75 12.47
N ASP A 55 4.68 -11.97 13.37
CA ASP A 55 4.32 -12.45 14.72
C ASP A 55 3.34 -13.62 14.66
N LYS A 56 2.47 -13.62 13.64
CA LYS A 56 1.49 -14.72 13.45
C LYS A 56 2.05 -15.90 12.68
N LEU A 57 2.81 -15.67 11.63
CA LEU A 57 3.27 -16.72 10.73
C LEU A 57 4.62 -17.32 11.12
N LYS A 58 5.44 -16.59 11.84
CA LYS A 58 6.80 -17.01 12.27
C LYS A 58 7.70 -17.45 11.12
N CYS A 59 7.53 -16.80 9.97
CA CYS A 59 8.35 -17.03 8.79
C CYS A 59 8.53 -15.71 8.04
N PRO A 60 9.50 -15.60 7.13
CA PRO A 60 9.68 -14.37 6.36
C PRO A 60 8.41 -14.01 5.59
N VAL A 61 8.04 -12.73 5.67
CA VAL A 61 6.83 -12.18 5.04
C VAL A 61 7.15 -11.05 4.11
N LEU A 62 6.32 -10.91 3.08
CA LEU A 62 6.25 -9.74 2.22
C LEU A 62 4.87 -9.13 2.41
N VAL A 63 4.84 -7.83 2.63
CA VAL A 63 3.61 -7.06 2.68
C VAL A 63 3.76 -5.82 1.82
N GLU A 64 2.65 -5.25 1.40
CA GLU A 64 2.66 -4.00 0.64
C GLU A 64 1.43 -3.18 0.99
N ASP A 65 1.51 -1.90 0.74
CA ASP A 65 0.39 -0.99 0.78
C ASP A 65 0.65 0.17 -0.16
N SER A 66 -0.41 0.84 -0.56
CA SER A 66 -0.36 1.95 -1.48
C SER A 66 -1.09 3.15 -0.89
N GLY A 67 -0.72 4.33 -1.36
CA GLY A 67 -1.37 5.56 -0.98
C GLY A 67 -1.48 6.51 -2.15
N LEU A 68 -2.35 7.49 -2.00
CA LEU A 68 -2.50 8.59 -2.94
C LEU A 68 -2.50 9.88 -2.13
N SER A 69 -1.58 10.78 -2.46
CA SER A 69 -1.40 12.05 -1.73
C SER A 69 -1.63 13.21 -2.66
N PHE A 70 -2.32 14.23 -2.16
CA PHE A 70 -2.55 15.47 -2.91
C PHE A 70 -1.68 16.58 -2.31
N THR A 71 -0.95 17.28 -3.15
CA THR A 71 -0.15 18.43 -2.70
C THR A 71 -1.03 19.49 -2.05
N ALA A 72 -2.23 19.72 -2.61
CA ALA A 72 -3.19 20.69 -2.05
C ALA A 72 -3.66 20.34 -0.64
N TRP A 73 -3.60 19.08 -0.25
CA TRP A 73 -4.00 18.59 1.07
C TRP A 73 -2.80 18.26 1.97
N ASN A 74 -1.63 18.79 1.64
CA ASN A 74 -0.38 18.59 2.40
C ASN A 74 -0.04 17.11 2.62
N GLY A 75 -0.29 16.28 1.59
CA GLY A 75 0.05 14.86 1.62
C GLY A 75 -1.09 13.92 2.02
N LEU A 76 -2.25 14.46 2.42
CA LEU A 76 -3.42 13.64 2.64
C LEU A 76 -4.07 13.28 1.30
N PRO A 77 -4.82 12.18 1.22
CA PRO A 77 -5.11 11.23 2.28
C PRO A 77 -4.00 10.19 2.53
N GLY A 78 -2.99 10.03 1.65
CA GLY A 78 -1.94 9.05 1.84
C GLY A 78 -2.49 7.63 1.89
N ALA A 79 -2.09 6.86 2.90
CA ALA A 79 -2.56 5.49 3.10
C ALA A 79 -4.05 5.39 3.42
N LEU A 80 -4.70 6.49 3.79
CA LEU A 80 -6.13 6.53 4.10
C LEU A 80 -7.01 6.60 2.85
N ILE A 81 -6.43 6.61 1.66
CA ILE A 81 -7.17 6.77 0.39
C ILE A 81 -8.31 5.75 0.22
N LYS A 82 -8.13 4.53 0.70
CA LYS A 82 -9.17 3.50 0.59
C LYS A 82 -10.48 3.91 1.26
N TRP A 83 -10.41 4.63 2.37
CA TRP A 83 -11.59 5.09 3.07
C TRP A 83 -12.36 6.14 2.26
N PHE A 84 -11.63 6.97 1.52
CA PHE A 84 -12.23 7.94 0.60
C PHE A 84 -12.87 7.22 -0.59
N GLU A 85 -12.19 6.23 -1.17
CA GLU A 85 -12.73 5.45 -2.29
C GLU A 85 -14.02 4.73 -1.91
N ILE A 86 -14.04 4.12 -0.72
CA ILE A 86 -15.20 3.39 -0.22
C ILE A 86 -16.34 4.35 0.13
N SER A 87 -16.01 5.50 0.74
CA SER A 87 -17.02 6.42 1.29
C SER A 87 -17.61 7.36 0.26
N VAL A 88 -16.77 8.00 -0.55
CA VAL A 88 -17.19 9.03 -1.51
C VAL A 88 -16.93 8.68 -2.97
N GLY A 89 -16.07 7.69 -3.22
CA GLY A 89 -15.70 7.26 -4.57
C GLY A 89 -14.87 8.29 -5.32
N CYS A 90 -14.53 7.98 -6.56
CA CYS A 90 -13.76 8.89 -7.41
C CYS A 90 -14.51 10.20 -7.67
N GLN A 91 -15.83 10.13 -7.86
CA GLN A 91 -16.66 11.32 -8.06
C GLN A 91 -16.59 12.26 -6.85
N GLY A 92 -16.72 11.71 -5.63
CA GLY A 92 -16.64 12.49 -4.41
C GLY A 92 -15.27 13.12 -4.20
N LEU A 93 -14.19 12.39 -4.52
CA LEU A 93 -12.83 12.91 -4.45
C LEU A 93 -12.62 14.09 -5.40
N LEU A 94 -13.09 13.98 -6.65
CA LEU A 94 -13.00 15.06 -7.63
C LEU A 94 -13.74 16.30 -7.12
N LYS A 95 -14.92 16.09 -6.55
CA LYS A 95 -15.73 17.19 -6.02
C LYS A 95 -15.04 17.86 -4.82
N MET A 96 -14.42 17.10 -3.96
CA MET A 96 -13.67 17.62 -2.82
C MET A 96 -12.45 18.44 -3.25
N LEU A 97 -11.91 18.17 -4.43
CA LEU A 97 -10.75 18.88 -4.98
C LEU A 97 -11.13 20.13 -5.80
N GLU A 98 -12.40 20.36 -6.08
CA GLU A 98 -12.85 21.49 -6.93
C GLU A 98 -12.37 22.85 -6.45
N GLY A 99 -12.25 23.03 -5.13
CA GLY A 99 -11.82 24.29 -4.54
C GLY A 99 -10.32 24.53 -4.59
N PHE A 100 -9.55 23.60 -5.12
CA PHE A 100 -8.10 23.70 -5.16
C PHE A 100 -7.61 23.81 -6.60
N GLU A 101 -6.76 24.81 -6.87
CA GLU A 101 -6.14 24.98 -8.18
C GLU A 101 -5.07 23.93 -8.43
N ASN A 102 -4.27 23.62 -7.40
CA ASN A 102 -3.21 22.62 -7.49
C ASN A 102 -3.83 21.22 -7.42
N ARG A 103 -3.66 20.46 -8.51
CA ARG A 103 -4.19 19.09 -8.62
C ARG A 103 -3.08 18.04 -8.67
N GLU A 104 -1.87 18.43 -8.27
CA GLU A 104 -0.73 17.52 -8.21
C GLU A 104 -1.01 16.41 -7.20
N ALA A 105 -0.67 15.18 -7.60
CA ALA A 105 -0.85 14.01 -6.78
C ALA A 105 0.34 13.06 -6.92
N PHE A 106 0.57 12.27 -5.90
CA PHE A 106 1.60 11.24 -5.87
C PHE A 106 0.95 9.90 -5.49
N ALA A 107 1.11 8.92 -6.38
CA ALA A 107 0.76 7.54 -6.09
C ALA A 107 2.01 6.84 -5.54
N VAL A 108 1.90 6.27 -4.37
CA VAL A 108 3.03 5.64 -3.66
C VAL A 108 2.69 4.19 -3.39
N CYS A 109 3.65 3.30 -3.63
CA CYS A 109 3.58 1.91 -3.21
C CYS A 109 4.80 1.60 -2.36
N VAL A 110 4.57 1.02 -1.19
CA VAL A 110 5.64 0.60 -0.29
C VAL A 110 5.52 -0.89 -0.07
N VAL A 111 6.64 -1.59 -0.19
CA VAL A 111 6.74 -3.02 0.11
C VAL A 111 7.70 -3.21 1.28
N ALA A 112 7.45 -4.21 2.09
CA ALA A 112 8.36 -4.61 3.15
C ALA A 112 8.57 -6.12 3.12
N ILE A 113 9.81 -6.51 3.34
CA ILE A 113 10.17 -7.90 3.61
C ILE A 113 10.73 -7.93 5.02
N PHE A 114 10.19 -8.81 5.86
CA PHE A 114 10.61 -8.93 7.25
C PHE A 114 10.84 -10.40 7.60
N ASP A 115 12.02 -10.71 8.12
CA ASP A 115 12.42 -12.07 8.51
C ASP A 115 12.44 -12.28 10.03
N GLY A 116 11.98 -11.29 10.78
CA GLY A 116 11.99 -11.31 12.25
C GLY A 116 13.17 -10.57 12.85
N GLN A 117 14.18 -10.23 12.07
CA GLN A 117 15.37 -9.49 12.48
C GLN A 117 15.57 -8.24 11.67
N GLU A 118 15.61 -8.37 10.34
CA GLU A 118 15.79 -7.26 9.42
C GLU A 118 14.50 -6.97 8.66
N MET A 119 14.19 -5.69 8.54
CA MET A 119 13.09 -5.20 7.73
C MET A 119 13.65 -4.38 6.57
N LEU A 120 13.38 -4.85 5.36
CA LEU A 120 13.74 -4.14 4.14
C LEU A 120 12.49 -3.46 3.59
N LEU A 121 12.58 -2.17 3.35
CA LEU A 121 11.51 -1.39 2.74
C LEU A 121 11.92 -0.96 1.35
N GLY A 122 11.01 -1.15 0.39
CA GLY A 122 11.14 -0.61 -0.96
C GLY A 122 9.99 0.33 -1.24
N GLU A 123 10.24 1.41 -1.97
CA GLU A 123 9.24 2.42 -2.27
C GLU A 123 9.29 2.81 -3.73
N GLY A 124 8.12 2.87 -4.37
CA GLY A 124 7.93 3.42 -5.70
C GLY A 124 6.93 4.56 -5.65
N GLU A 125 7.17 5.60 -6.44
CA GLU A 125 6.32 6.78 -6.48
C GLU A 125 6.12 7.24 -7.92
N ILE A 126 4.88 7.61 -8.24
CA ILE A 126 4.52 8.22 -9.51
C ILE A 126 3.85 9.55 -9.22
N ARG A 127 4.37 10.61 -9.84
CA ARG A 127 3.78 11.94 -9.80
C ARG A 127 2.83 12.12 -10.98
N GLY A 128 1.72 12.78 -10.74
CA GLY A 128 0.74 13.09 -11.78
C GLY A 128 -0.18 14.23 -11.36
N GLU A 129 -1.23 14.40 -12.13
CA GLU A 129 -2.29 15.37 -11.84
C GLU A 129 -3.63 14.66 -11.85
N ILE A 130 -4.50 15.03 -10.93
CA ILE A 130 -5.86 14.51 -10.90
C ILE A 130 -6.66 15.18 -12.00
N SER A 131 -7.31 14.36 -12.84
CA SER A 131 -8.15 14.88 -13.93
C SER A 131 -9.35 15.65 -13.36
N LEU A 132 -9.93 16.51 -14.17
CA LEU A 132 -11.11 17.29 -13.79
C LEU A 132 -12.39 16.45 -13.83
N ARG A 133 -12.35 15.31 -14.49
CA ARG A 133 -13.49 14.40 -14.65
C ARG A 133 -12.99 12.97 -14.85
N ILE A 134 -13.90 12.05 -14.60
CA ILE A 134 -13.62 10.62 -14.83
C ILE A 134 -13.66 10.28 -16.31
#